data_6351da5cc2ea9633f62ac227c16ef8fb
#
_entry.id   6351da5cc2ea9633f62ac227c16ef8fb
#
_cell.length_a   1.000
_cell.length_b   1.000
_cell.length_c   1.000
_cell.angle_alpha   90.00
_cell.angle_beta   90.00
_cell.angle_gamma   90.00
#
_symmetry.space_group_name_H-M   'P 1'
#
loop_
_entity.id
_entity.type
_entity.pdbx_description
1 polymer ?
#
loop_
_entity_poly.entity_id
_entity_poly.type
_entity_poly.pdbx_seq_one_letter_code
_entity_poly.pdbx_strand_id
1 'polypeptide(L)'
;MQTKMQAVRNKVAECIRIAEQRFNVTMPEIQIRFDLKGRAAGIAGWRGKHYYLRFNVQHMALGGQTWDHLLNDTVPHEVAHTVCQAFPNFGRNHDAGWKRVCVALGGNGRRCYSEDDAPEAVAAARPYVYITTQGHEVRVTKVMHAKIQSGGNYTARGKGQLTRTCQFNYMAAPVADRIAVVHTPAVQTPAPEVRRPAPVTAPVVGTFGGGSNADKVRARIALAKREGQGEDAVIQWAIINLGQTRSLARSYVKNNWNKV
;
A
#
# COMPACT_ATOMS: atom_id res chain seq x y z
N MET A 1 0.99 14.47 -26.04
CA MET A 1 -0.17 13.65 -25.62
C MET A 1 -0.85 12.95 -26.77
N GLN A 2 -1.20 13.65 -27.84
CA GLN A 2 -1.87 13.04 -29.02
C GLN A 2 -1.13 11.84 -29.61
N THR A 3 0.22 11.93 -29.73
CA THR A 3 1.06 10.81 -30.21
C THR A 3 0.93 9.56 -29.33
N LYS A 4 0.86 9.72 -27.99
CA LYS A 4 0.66 8.60 -27.06
C LYS A 4 -0.74 8.00 -27.17
N MET A 5 -1.78 8.83 -27.33
CA MET A 5 -3.14 8.34 -27.58
C MET A 5 -3.21 7.54 -28.86
N GLN A 6 -2.53 7.99 -29.92
CA GLN A 6 -2.46 7.25 -31.17
C GLN A 6 -1.70 5.93 -31.02
N ALA A 7 -0.59 5.91 -30.26
CA ALA A 7 0.13 4.67 -29.97
C ALA A 7 -0.74 3.63 -29.23
N VAL A 8 -1.56 4.07 -28.27
CA VAL A 8 -2.53 3.19 -27.60
C VAL A 8 -3.57 2.65 -28.58
N ARG A 9 -4.12 3.51 -29.48
CA ARG A 9 -5.07 3.05 -30.51
C ARG A 9 -4.45 2.02 -31.45
N ASN A 10 -3.22 2.26 -31.88
CA ASN A 10 -2.49 1.35 -32.74
C ASN A 10 -2.24 0.00 -32.03
N LYS A 11 -1.86 0.04 -30.75
CA LYS A 11 -1.64 -1.19 -29.96
C LYS A 11 -2.94 -1.97 -29.72
N VAL A 12 -4.06 -1.29 -29.48
CA VAL A 12 -5.40 -1.94 -29.41
C VAL A 12 -5.73 -2.62 -30.74
N ALA A 13 -5.55 -1.93 -31.87
CA ALA A 13 -5.80 -2.50 -33.20
C ALA A 13 -4.89 -3.72 -33.48
N GLU A 14 -3.62 -3.67 -33.08
CA GLU A 14 -2.71 -4.80 -33.15
C GLU A 14 -3.22 -5.99 -32.32
N CYS A 15 -3.62 -5.77 -31.07
CA CYS A 15 -4.16 -6.81 -30.20
C CYS A 15 -5.44 -7.43 -30.77
N ILE A 16 -6.34 -6.60 -31.34
CA ILE A 16 -7.56 -7.08 -32.01
C ILE A 16 -7.19 -8.00 -33.17
N ARG A 17 -6.29 -7.57 -34.06
CA ARG A 17 -5.83 -8.39 -35.20
C ARG A 17 -5.22 -9.71 -34.75
N ILE A 18 -4.41 -9.71 -33.68
CA ILE A 18 -3.84 -10.93 -33.09
C ILE A 18 -4.95 -11.84 -32.58
N ALA A 19 -5.94 -11.28 -31.86
CA ALA A 19 -7.06 -12.04 -31.33
C ALA A 19 -7.86 -12.71 -32.45
N GLU A 20 -8.21 -11.98 -33.48
CA GLU A 20 -8.97 -12.50 -34.63
C GLU A 20 -8.24 -13.62 -35.36
N GLN A 21 -6.93 -13.43 -35.61
CA GLN A 21 -6.12 -14.45 -36.28
C GLN A 21 -5.88 -15.69 -35.42
N ARG A 22 -5.54 -15.50 -34.14
CA ARG A 22 -5.12 -16.60 -33.28
C ARG A 22 -6.28 -17.43 -32.73
N PHE A 23 -7.41 -16.79 -32.49
CA PHE A 23 -8.59 -17.44 -31.93
C PHE A 23 -9.71 -17.71 -32.96
N ASN A 24 -9.48 -17.33 -34.22
CA ASN A 24 -10.44 -17.46 -35.31
C ASN A 24 -11.83 -16.88 -34.94
N VAL A 25 -11.83 -15.63 -34.50
CA VAL A 25 -13.02 -14.87 -34.11
C VAL A 25 -13.08 -13.54 -34.84
N THR A 26 -14.26 -12.93 -34.90
CA THR A 26 -14.44 -11.55 -35.35
C THR A 26 -14.74 -10.69 -34.14
N MET A 27 -13.83 -9.78 -33.80
CA MET A 27 -13.99 -8.92 -32.65
C MET A 27 -15.11 -7.90 -32.82
N PRO A 28 -15.89 -7.60 -31.78
CA PRO A 28 -16.87 -6.53 -31.82
C PRO A 28 -16.18 -5.16 -31.94
N GLU A 29 -16.95 -4.16 -32.37
CA GLU A 29 -16.50 -2.79 -32.32
C GLU A 29 -16.19 -2.35 -30.88
N ILE A 30 -15.04 -1.70 -30.65
CA ILE A 30 -14.57 -1.28 -29.35
C ILE A 30 -14.36 0.23 -29.34
N GLN A 31 -15.08 0.92 -28.47
CA GLN A 31 -14.87 2.36 -28.27
C GLN A 31 -13.65 2.60 -27.34
N ILE A 32 -12.67 3.40 -27.78
CA ILE A 32 -11.49 3.76 -26.98
C ILE A 32 -11.67 5.16 -26.42
N ARG A 33 -11.57 5.29 -25.08
CA ARG A 33 -11.69 6.55 -24.33
C ARG A 33 -10.43 6.84 -23.52
N PHE A 34 -10.08 8.12 -23.39
CA PHE A 34 -8.93 8.60 -22.62
C PHE A 34 -9.40 9.51 -21.48
N ASP A 35 -10.31 9.02 -20.66
CA ASP A 35 -11.01 9.75 -19.62
C ASP A 35 -10.86 9.14 -18.23
N LEU A 36 -10.09 8.04 -18.11
CA LEU A 36 -9.87 7.37 -16.84
C LEU A 36 -8.93 8.21 -15.95
N LYS A 37 -9.26 8.26 -14.66
CA LYS A 37 -8.49 8.96 -13.61
C LYS A 37 -8.25 8.03 -12.43
N GLY A 38 -7.31 8.42 -11.56
CA GLY A 38 -7.01 7.69 -10.35
C GLY A 38 -6.00 6.56 -10.55
N ARG A 39 -6.16 5.44 -9.83
CA ARG A 39 -5.12 4.40 -9.73
C ARG A 39 -5.10 3.40 -10.88
N ALA A 40 -6.23 3.15 -11.49
CA ALA A 40 -6.29 2.18 -12.58
C ALA A 40 -5.63 2.75 -13.85
N ALA A 41 -4.78 1.97 -14.51
CA ALA A 41 -4.13 2.32 -15.75
C ALA A 41 -5.06 2.15 -16.96
N GLY A 42 -5.88 1.09 -16.95
CA GLY A 42 -6.89 0.78 -17.93
C GLY A 42 -8.13 0.17 -17.29
N ILE A 43 -9.21 0.14 -18.03
CA ILE A 43 -10.45 -0.57 -17.71
C ILE A 43 -11.11 -1.02 -19.01
N ALA A 44 -11.44 -2.31 -19.11
CA ALA A 44 -12.37 -2.84 -20.11
C ALA A 44 -13.79 -2.85 -19.53
N GLY A 45 -14.76 -2.44 -20.32
CA GLY A 45 -16.15 -2.45 -19.93
C GLY A 45 -17.08 -2.74 -21.11
N TRP A 46 -18.32 -3.11 -20.78
CA TRP A 46 -19.36 -3.38 -21.79
C TRP A 46 -20.74 -3.06 -21.24
N ARG A 47 -21.64 -2.74 -22.14
CA ARG A 47 -23.06 -2.56 -21.82
C ARG A 47 -23.86 -3.17 -23.00
N GLY A 48 -24.44 -4.35 -22.77
CA GLY A 48 -25.01 -5.14 -23.86
C GLY A 48 -23.94 -5.53 -24.88
N LYS A 49 -24.12 -5.12 -26.13
CA LYS A 49 -23.14 -5.35 -27.22
C LYS A 49 -22.15 -4.21 -27.42
N HIS A 50 -22.16 -3.17 -26.60
CA HIS A 50 -21.26 -2.03 -26.70
C HIS A 50 -20.05 -2.24 -25.81
N TYR A 51 -18.89 -2.43 -26.39
CA TYR A 51 -17.62 -2.64 -25.72
C TYR A 51 -16.82 -1.34 -25.69
N TYR A 52 -16.11 -1.08 -24.61
CA TYR A 52 -15.24 0.09 -24.50
C TYR A 52 -13.99 -0.20 -23.68
N LEU A 53 -12.91 0.47 -24.05
CA LEU A 53 -11.66 0.53 -23.29
C LEU A 53 -11.44 1.96 -22.84
N ARG A 54 -11.06 2.12 -21.58
CA ARG A 54 -10.71 3.42 -20.99
C ARG A 54 -9.28 3.39 -20.50
N PHE A 55 -8.49 4.40 -20.88
CA PHE A 55 -7.10 4.50 -20.46
C PHE A 55 -6.84 5.78 -19.68
N ASN A 56 -5.89 5.71 -18.74
CA ASN A 56 -5.58 6.79 -17.81
C ASN A 56 -4.55 7.75 -18.42
N VAL A 57 -4.99 8.96 -18.75
CA VAL A 57 -4.14 10.01 -19.31
C VAL A 57 -3.04 10.47 -18.36
N GLN A 58 -3.25 10.35 -17.03
CA GLN A 58 -2.24 10.70 -16.03
C GLN A 58 -1.07 9.70 -16.08
N HIS A 59 -1.34 8.40 -16.21
CA HIS A 59 -0.30 7.37 -16.41
C HIS A 59 0.45 7.58 -17.74
N MET A 60 -0.27 7.96 -18.80
CA MET A 60 0.37 8.30 -20.07
C MET A 60 1.29 9.52 -19.95
N ALA A 61 0.90 10.53 -19.15
CA ALA A 61 1.68 11.74 -18.95
C ALA A 61 2.98 11.50 -18.19
N LEU A 62 2.97 10.58 -17.20
CA LEU A 62 4.14 10.27 -16.37
C LEU A 62 5.34 9.78 -17.18
N GLY A 63 5.13 9.06 -18.27
CA GLY A 63 6.23 8.52 -19.09
C GLY A 63 6.94 7.35 -18.43
N GLY A 64 8.21 7.10 -18.81
CA GLY A 64 9.07 6.07 -18.25
C GLY A 64 8.44 4.68 -18.26
N GLN A 65 8.76 3.86 -17.25
CA GLN A 65 8.25 2.50 -17.14
C GLN A 65 6.72 2.44 -17.02
N THR A 66 6.09 3.44 -16.39
CA THR A 66 4.63 3.54 -16.32
C THR A 66 3.98 3.62 -17.70
N TRP A 67 4.58 4.39 -18.63
CA TRP A 67 4.11 4.46 -20.01
C TRP A 67 4.33 3.15 -20.74
N ASP A 68 5.52 2.57 -20.61
CA ASP A 68 5.89 1.32 -21.27
C ASP A 68 5.00 0.16 -20.80
N HIS A 69 4.74 0.09 -19.50
CA HIS A 69 3.80 -0.87 -18.91
C HIS A 69 2.36 -0.64 -19.40
N LEU A 70 1.91 0.63 -19.48
CA LEU A 70 0.57 0.93 -20.01
C LEU A 70 0.43 0.43 -21.44
N LEU A 71 1.40 0.71 -22.30
CA LEU A 71 1.33 0.35 -23.71
C LEU A 71 1.47 -1.16 -23.93
N ASN A 72 2.41 -1.81 -23.26
CA ASN A 72 2.80 -3.20 -23.55
C ASN A 72 2.12 -4.25 -22.68
N ASP A 73 1.58 -3.86 -21.52
CA ASP A 73 0.88 -4.78 -20.60
C ASP A 73 -0.57 -4.38 -20.37
N THR A 74 -0.85 -3.11 -20.02
CA THR A 74 -2.23 -2.70 -19.72
C THR A 74 -3.11 -2.78 -20.96
N VAL A 75 -2.64 -2.37 -22.14
CA VAL A 75 -3.45 -2.46 -23.38
C VAL A 75 -3.80 -3.92 -23.71
N PRO A 76 -2.85 -4.87 -23.82
CA PRO A 76 -3.18 -6.30 -24.01
C PRO A 76 -4.10 -6.86 -22.92
N HIS A 77 -3.92 -6.47 -21.66
CA HIS A 77 -4.73 -6.87 -20.50
C HIS A 77 -6.21 -6.51 -20.70
N GLU A 78 -6.47 -5.26 -21.04
CA GLU A 78 -7.85 -4.77 -21.22
C GLU A 78 -8.49 -5.34 -22.51
N VAL A 79 -7.72 -5.53 -23.58
CA VAL A 79 -8.21 -6.21 -24.77
C VAL A 79 -8.52 -7.67 -24.47
N ALA A 80 -7.71 -8.37 -23.64
CA ALA A 80 -7.99 -9.74 -23.22
C ALA A 80 -9.31 -9.87 -22.44
N HIS A 81 -9.63 -8.88 -21.59
CA HIS A 81 -10.95 -8.83 -20.95
C HIS A 81 -12.08 -8.72 -21.97
N THR A 82 -11.91 -7.89 -23.01
CA THR A 82 -12.91 -7.74 -24.06
C THR A 82 -13.07 -9.03 -24.88
N VAL A 83 -11.98 -9.72 -25.20
CA VAL A 83 -12.02 -11.03 -25.89
C VAL A 83 -12.81 -12.04 -25.06
N CYS A 84 -12.46 -12.19 -23.77
CA CYS A 84 -13.13 -13.16 -22.89
C CYS A 84 -14.61 -12.81 -22.62
N GLN A 85 -14.95 -11.53 -22.66
CA GLN A 85 -16.33 -11.09 -22.50
C GLN A 85 -17.15 -11.35 -23.77
N ALA A 86 -16.58 -11.08 -24.95
CA ALA A 86 -17.25 -11.35 -26.22
C ALA A 86 -17.34 -12.84 -26.52
N PHE A 87 -16.35 -13.61 -26.05
CA PHE A 87 -16.21 -15.04 -26.30
C PHE A 87 -15.91 -15.79 -24.98
N PRO A 88 -16.92 -16.09 -24.14
CA PRO A 88 -16.73 -16.66 -22.80
C PRO A 88 -16.00 -17.99 -22.74
N ASN A 89 -15.90 -18.71 -23.85
CA ASN A 89 -15.14 -19.97 -23.96
C ASN A 89 -13.64 -19.79 -23.77
N PHE A 90 -13.09 -18.57 -23.94
CA PHE A 90 -11.68 -18.32 -23.78
C PHE A 90 -11.26 -18.02 -22.33
N GLY A 91 -12.17 -17.66 -21.44
CA GLY A 91 -11.90 -17.43 -20.01
C GLY A 91 -12.75 -16.34 -19.38
N ARG A 92 -12.48 -16.06 -18.09
CA ARG A 92 -13.17 -15.01 -17.28
C ARG A 92 -12.23 -14.42 -16.23
N ASN A 93 -12.39 -13.15 -15.95
CA ASN A 93 -11.86 -12.47 -14.74
C ASN A 93 -10.49 -12.93 -14.22
N HIS A 94 -9.45 -12.91 -15.04
CA HIS A 94 -8.08 -13.29 -14.70
C HIS A 94 -7.87 -14.79 -14.40
N ASP A 95 -8.76 -15.66 -14.83
CA ASP A 95 -8.57 -17.10 -14.78
C ASP A 95 -7.47 -17.57 -15.75
N ALA A 96 -7.21 -18.88 -15.80
CA ALA A 96 -6.21 -19.45 -16.68
C ALA A 96 -6.52 -19.22 -18.18
N GLY A 97 -7.81 -19.15 -18.54
CA GLY A 97 -8.26 -18.83 -19.89
C GLY A 97 -7.92 -17.40 -20.27
N TRP A 98 -8.36 -16.44 -19.47
CA TRP A 98 -8.02 -15.04 -19.66
C TRP A 98 -6.49 -14.83 -19.73
N LYS A 99 -5.72 -15.49 -18.83
CA LYS A 99 -4.25 -15.38 -18.83
C LYS A 99 -3.64 -15.84 -20.16
N ARG A 100 -4.12 -16.95 -20.72
CA ARG A 100 -3.68 -17.41 -22.05
C ARG A 100 -3.96 -16.38 -23.14
N VAL A 101 -5.15 -15.77 -23.12
CA VAL A 101 -5.51 -14.70 -24.06
C VAL A 101 -4.58 -13.50 -23.88
N CYS A 102 -4.41 -12.99 -22.66
CA CYS A 102 -3.56 -11.84 -22.37
C CYS A 102 -2.12 -12.04 -22.86
N VAL A 103 -1.51 -13.19 -22.56
CA VAL A 103 -0.16 -13.54 -23.01
C VAL A 103 -0.10 -13.67 -24.53
N ALA A 104 -1.14 -14.22 -25.17
CA ALA A 104 -1.20 -14.31 -26.63
C ALA A 104 -1.23 -12.94 -27.30
N LEU A 105 -1.78 -11.92 -26.64
CA LEU A 105 -1.82 -10.53 -27.11
C LEU A 105 -0.55 -9.73 -26.76
N GLY A 106 0.42 -10.36 -26.08
CA GLY A 106 1.71 -9.74 -25.72
C GLY A 106 1.77 -9.17 -24.31
N GLY A 107 0.75 -9.34 -23.48
CA GLY A 107 0.77 -8.95 -22.08
C GLY A 107 1.43 -10.00 -21.16
N ASN A 108 1.75 -9.62 -19.93
CA ASN A 108 2.42 -10.51 -18.96
C ASN A 108 1.47 -11.51 -18.24
N GLY A 109 0.17 -11.38 -18.42
CA GLY A 109 -0.85 -12.23 -17.80
C GLY A 109 -0.99 -12.08 -16.28
N ARG A 110 -0.46 -11.00 -15.69
CA ARG A 110 -0.65 -10.67 -14.27
C ARG A 110 -1.98 -9.94 -14.08
N ARG A 111 -2.61 -10.16 -12.93
CA ARG A 111 -3.85 -9.47 -12.57
C ARG A 111 -3.66 -7.99 -12.28
N CYS A 112 -2.57 -7.64 -11.62
CA CYS A 112 -2.28 -6.27 -11.19
C CYS A 112 -0.81 -5.97 -11.47
N TYR A 113 -0.52 -4.70 -11.72
CA TYR A 113 0.86 -4.22 -11.78
C TYR A 113 1.44 -4.03 -10.37
N SER A 114 2.75 -4.19 -10.27
CA SER A 114 3.54 -3.93 -9.07
C SER A 114 4.14 -2.52 -9.07
N GLU A 115 4.88 -2.18 -8.02
CA GLU A 115 5.68 -0.95 -7.96
C GLU A 115 6.78 -0.95 -9.03
N ASP A 116 7.35 -2.11 -9.32
CA ASP A 116 8.41 -2.26 -10.33
C ASP A 116 7.87 -2.08 -11.75
N ASP A 117 6.61 -2.43 -11.99
CA ASP A 117 5.98 -2.30 -13.32
C ASP A 117 5.60 -0.84 -13.65
N ALA A 118 5.21 -0.04 -12.65
CA ALA A 118 4.74 1.34 -12.86
C ALA A 118 5.20 2.26 -11.71
N PRO A 119 6.52 2.45 -11.51
CA PRO A 119 7.07 3.17 -10.37
C PRO A 119 6.63 4.63 -10.32
N GLU A 120 6.51 5.31 -11.47
CA GLU A 120 6.08 6.70 -11.51
C GLU A 120 4.62 6.85 -11.07
N ALA A 121 3.73 5.92 -11.49
CA ALA A 121 2.33 5.94 -11.08
C ALA A 121 2.17 5.64 -9.58
N VAL A 122 2.95 4.68 -9.06
CA VAL A 122 2.95 4.39 -7.61
C VAL A 122 3.51 5.56 -6.82
N ALA A 123 4.59 6.19 -7.28
CA ALA A 123 5.16 7.39 -6.65
C ALA A 123 4.15 8.56 -6.64
N ALA A 124 3.43 8.78 -7.75
CA ALA A 124 2.39 9.80 -7.84
C ALA A 124 1.22 9.54 -6.86
N ALA A 125 0.78 8.28 -6.76
CA ALA A 125 -0.31 7.88 -5.87
C ALA A 125 0.10 7.85 -4.39
N ARG A 126 1.40 7.63 -4.10
CA ARG A 126 1.96 7.48 -2.75
C ARG A 126 3.20 8.36 -2.57
N PRO A 127 3.02 9.69 -2.51
CA PRO A 127 4.14 10.63 -2.52
C PRO A 127 4.92 10.72 -1.21
N TYR A 128 4.43 10.11 -0.12
CA TYR A 128 5.13 10.12 1.17
C TYR A 128 5.90 8.82 1.37
N VAL A 129 7.21 8.93 1.59
CA VAL A 129 8.10 7.80 1.88
C VAL A 129 8.44 7.83 3.36
N TYR A 130 8.03 6.81 4.08
CA TYR A 130 8.29 6.63 5.50
C TYR A 130 9.38 5.61 5.74
N ILE A 131 10.19 5.84 6.78
CA ILE A 131 11.05 4.80 7.35
C ILE A 131 10.28 4.16 8.50
N THR A 132 10.00 2.88 8.41
CA THR A 132 9.27 2.14 9.44
C THR A 132 10.10 1.97 10.71
N THR A 133 9.49 1.50 11.80
CA THR A 133 10.18 1.15 13.05
C THR A 133 11.26 0.07 12.90
N GLN A 134 11.29 -0.63 11.76
CA GLN A 134 12.30 -1.64 11.42
C GLN A 134 13.29 -1.16 10.35
N GLY A 135 13.27 0.14 10.00
CA GLY A 135 14.20 0.72 9.03
C GLY A 135 13.84 0.49 7.55
N HIS A 136 12.66 -0.06 7.24
CA HIS A 136 12.24 -0.27 5.85
C HIS A 136 11.54 0.95 5.27
N GLU A 137 11.82 1.26 4.02
CA GLU A 137 11.07 2.27 3.27
C GLU A 137 9.67 1.76 2.90
N VAL A 138 8.66 2.61 3.14
CA VAL A 138 7.27 2.36 2.75
C VAL A 138 6.63 3.62 2.21
N ARG A 139 6.08 3.53 1.00
CA ARG A 139 5.34 4.63 0.38
C ARG A 139 3.88 4.63 0.81
N VAL A 140 3.37 5.79 1.19
CA VAL A 140 1.97 5.93 1.61
C VAL A 140 1.25 7.05 0.86
N THR A 141 -0.08 6.92 0.78
CA THR A 141 -0.95 7.93 0.18
C THR A 141 -1.07 9.17 1.08
N LYS A 142 -1.52 10.30 0.52
CA LYS A 142 -1.83 11.52 1.31
C LYS A 142 -2.81 11.25 2.44
N VAL A 143 -3.83 10.42 2.21
CA VAL A 143 -4.81 10.06 3.24
C VAL A 143 -4.17 9.24 4.37
N MET A 144 -3.33 8.27 4.02
CA MET A 144 -2.60 7.46 5.02
C MET A 144 -1.64 8.34 5.81
N HIS A 145 -0.89 9.22 5.15
CA HIS A 145 -0.01 10.20 5.80
C HIS A 145 -0.77 11.03 6.83
N ALA A 146 -1.89 11.64 6.45
CA ALA A 146 -2.70 12.44 7.36
C ALA A 146 -3.17 11.64 8.60
N LYS A 147 -3.59 10.38 8.40
CA LYS A 147 -3.97 9.49 9.50
C LYS A 147 -2.80 9.13 10.42
N ILE A 148 -1.60 8.91 9.88
CA ILE A 148 -0.40 8.65 10.68
C ILE A 148 -0.06 9.90 11.51
N GLN A 149 -0.06 11.10 10.90
CA GLN A 149 0.25 12.34 11.58
C GLN A 149 -0.78 12.69 12.67
N SER A 150 -2.03 12.27 12.52
CA SER A 150 -3.05 12.40 13.58
C SER A 150 -2.93 11.35 14.72
N GLY A 151 -1.88 10.52 14.72
CA GLY A 151 -1.61 9.53 15.77
C GLY A 151 -2.07 8.11 15.46
N GLY A 152 -2.53 7.83 14.25
CA GLY A 152 -2.83 6.46 13.81
C GLY A 152 -1.55 5.64 13.63
N ASN A 153 -1.57 4.38 14.07
CA ASN A 153 -0.49 3.43 13.88
C ASN A 153 -0.88 2.40 12.82
N TYR A 154 0.02 2.15 11.87
CA TYR A 154 -0.21 1.21 10.77
C TYR A 154 0.91 0.19 10.71
N THR A 155 0.56 -1.07 10.48
CA THR A 155 1.53 -2.14 10.27
C THR A 155 1.73 -2.35 8.77
N ALA A 156 2.95 -2.13 8.30
CA ALA A 156 3.37 -2.55 6.97
C ALA A 156 3.80 -4.02 7.05
N ARG A 157 3.06 -4.89 6.38
CA ARG A 157 3.28 -6.35 6.47
C ARG A 157 4.72 -6.71 6.15
N GLY A 158 5.41 -7.33 7.11
CA GLY A 158 6.82 -7.74 6.99
C GLY A 158 7.84 -6.59 6.99
N LYS A 159 7.42 -5.33 7.21
CA LYS A 159 8.30 -4.16 7.16
C LYS A 159 8.25 -3.29 8.43
N GLY A 160 7.48 -3.68 9.45
CA GLY A 160 7.35 -2.94 10.71
C GLY A 160 6.16 -1.97 10.74
N GLN A 161 6.19 -1.04 11.68
CA GLN A 161 5.10 -0.10 11.92
C GLN A 161 5.41 1.30 11.38
N LEU A 162 4.36 2.01 11.02
CA LEU A 162 4.34 3.41 10.66
C LEU A 162 3.61 4.19 11.76
N THR A 163 4.30 5.11 12.39
CA THR A 163 3.79 5.98 13.45
C THR A 163 4.13 7.43 13.14
N ARG A 164 3.54 8.38 13.84
CA ARG A 164 3.84 9.80 13.65
C ARG A 164 5.29 10.18 14.00
N THR A 165 6.01 9.33 14.75
CA THR A 165 7.41 9.53 15.10
C THR A 165 8.38 8.97 14.06
N CYS A 166 7.87 8.22 13.07
CA CYS A 166 8.67 7.72 11.97
C CYS A 166 9.11 8.88 11.08
N GLN A 167 10.38 8.85 10.65
CA GLN A 167 10.88 9.78 9.65
C GLN A 167 10.13 9.58 8.33
N PHE A 168 9.85 10.66 7.63
CA PHE A 168 9.26 10.60 6.30
C PHE A 168 9.75 11.75 5.41
N ASN A 169 9.74 11.49 4.09
CA ASN A 169 10.00 12.46 3.05
C ASN A 169 8.77 12.59 2.14
N TYR A 170 8.47 13.81 1.69
CA TYR A 170 7.52 14.03 0.61
C TYR A 170 8.26 13.95 -0.72
N MET A 171 7.91 12.96 -1.52
CA MET A 171 8.45 12.81 -2.87
C MET A 171 7.28 12.90 -3.85
N ALA A 172 7.01 14.09 -4.36
CA ALA A 172 6.10 14.22 -5.50
C ALA A 172 6.55 13.31 -6.65
N ALA A 173 5.59 12.85 -7.47
CA ALA A 173 5.92 12.11 -8.68
C ALA A 173 6.98 12.86 -9.49
N PRO A 174 7.84 12.17 -10.23
CA PRO A 174 8.93 12.79 -10.96
C PRO A 174 8.39 13.80 -11.98
N VAL A 175 8.32 15.05 -11.57
CA VAL A 175 8.48 16.17 -12.47
C VAL A 175 9.98 16.26 -12.67
N ALA A 176 10.44 16.61 -13.86
CA ALA A 176 11.86 16.62 -14.23
C ALA A 176 12.76 17.44 -13.28
N ASP A 177 12.17 18.21 -12.36
CA ASP A 177 12.86 18.95 -11.31
C ASP A 177 12.40 18.46 -9.91
N ARG A 178 13.12 17.50 -9.37
CA ARG A 178 12.93 17.04 -7.99
C ARG A 178 13.49 18.08 -7.01
N ILE A 179 12.63 18.91 -6.45
CA ILE A 179 12.94 19.58 -5.20
C ILE A 179 12.48 18.64 -4.07
N ALA A 180 13.42 17.94 -3.46
CA ALA A 180 13.17 17.21 -2.23
C ALA A 180 12.87 18.21 -1.12
N VAL A 181 11.61 18.38 -0.76
CA VAL A 181 11.25 19.08 0.46
C VAL A 181 11.46 18.11 1.60
N VAL A 182 12.66 18.17 2.19
CA VAL A 182 12.93 17.50 3.46
C VAL A 182 12.14 18.26 4.52
N HIS A 183 10.98 17.74 4.90
CA HIS A 183 10.36 18.17 6.14
C HIS A 183 11.15 17.52 7.28
N THR A 184 12.20 18.16 7.73
CA THR A 184 12.71 17.95 9.07
C THR A 184 11.49 18.09 10.00
N PRO A 185 11.22 17.13 10.91
CA PRO A 185 10.24 17.37 11.95
C PRO A 185 10.63 18.71 12.58
N ALA A 186 9.65 19.63 12.68
CA ALA A 186 9.90 20.94 13.25
C ALA A 186 10.73 20.72 14.51
N VAL A 187 11.92 21.32 14.55
CA VAL A 187 12.74 21.38 15.76
C VAL A 187 11.78 21.93 16.79
N GLN A 188 11.33 21.07 17.71
CA GLN A 188 10.57 21.50 18.85
C GLN A 188 11.54 22.44 19.57
N THR A 189 11.21 23.72 19.56
CA THR A 189 11.81 24.67 20.48
C THR A 189 11.80 24.00 21.83
N PRO A 190 12.93 23.84 22.52
CA PRO A 190 12.93 23.16 23.79
C PRO A 190 11.94 23.89 24.70
N ALA A 191 10.93 23.18 25.16
CA ALA A 191 10.10 23.63 26.24
C ALA A 191 11.02 23.92 27.42
N PRO A 192 10.75 24.96 28.23
CA PRO A 192 11.63 25.36 29.33
C PRO A 192 11.93 24.10 30.16
N GLU A 193 13.22 23.92 30.44
CA GLU A 193 13.80 22.79 31.15
C GLU A 193 13.15 22.63 32.53
N VAL A 194 12.15 21.73 32.58
CA VAL A 194 11.70 21.19 33.85
C VAL A 194 12.79 20.24 34.30
N ARG A 195 13.56 20.66 35.35
CA ARG A 195 14.59 19.84 35.98
C ARG A 195 14.10 18.42 36.16
N ARG A 196 14.72 17.49 35.41
CA ARG A 196 14.54 16.06 35.63
C ARG A 196 14.99 15.74 37.07
N PRO A 197 14.20 15.03 37.86
CA PRO A 197 14.74 14.37 39.02
C PRO A 197 15.81 13.36 38.56
N ALA A 198 16.84 13.20 39.37
CA ALA A 198 17.98 12.33 39.12
C ALA A 198 17.59 10.94 38.64
N PRO A 199 18.41 10.28 37.80
CA PRO A 199 18.09 8.96 37.28
C PRO A 199 17.93 7.99 38.44
N VAL A 200 16.70 7.52 38.64
CA VAL A 200 16.43 6.38 39.51
C VAL A 200 17.08 5.19 38.82
N THR A 201 18.05 4.59 39.49
CA THR A 201 18.72 3.36 39.07
C THR A 201 17.69 2.36 38.57
N ALA A 202 17.87 1.82 37.37
CA ALA A 202 17.00 0.83 36.78
C ALA A 202 16.77 -0.33 37.74
N PRO A 203 15.54 -0.68 38.08
CA PRO A 203 15.30 -1.86 38.87
C PRO A 203 15.68 -3.10 38.09
N VAL A 204 16.42 -3.98 38.71
CA VAL A 204 16.84 -5.31 38.28
C VAL A 204 15.68 -6.00 37.57
N VAL A 205 15.88 -6.37 36.32
CA VAL A 205 14.96 -7.17 35.51
C VAL A 205 14.87 -8.53 36.17
N GLY A 206 13.87 -8.77 37.00
CA GLY A 206 13.51 -10.09 37.45
C GLY A 206 13.07 -10.93 36.25
N THR A 207 13.81 -11.96 35.92
CA THR A 207 13.44 -12.97 34.92
C THR A 207 12.18 -13.68 35.40
N PHE A 208 11.03 -13.32 34.83
CA PHE A 208 9.78 -14.06 35.05
C PHE A 208 9.85 -15.40 34.34
N GLY A 209 10.06 -16.49 35.09
CA GLY A 209 10.05 -17.87 34.61
C GLY A 209 8.76 -18.25 33.92
N GLY A 210 8.81 -19.33 33.13
CA GLY A 210 7.78 -19.80 32.21
C GLY A 210 6.36 -19.84 32.74
N GLY A 211 5.54 -18.89 32.25
CA GLY A 211 4.11 -18.79 32.48
C GLY A 211 3.43 -18.11 31.27
N SER A 212 2.10 -18.20 31.19
CA SER A 212 1.34 -17.52 30.13
C SER A 212 1.54 -15.99 30.20
N ASN A 213 1.28 -15.27 29.11
CA ASN A 213 1.33 -13.80 29.11
C ASN A 213 0.38 -13.19 30.16
N ALA A 214 -0.74 -13.86 30.46
CA ALA A 214 -1.66 -13.46 31.49
C ALA A 214 -1.04 -13.56 32.89
N ASP A 215 -0.26 -14.60 33.19
CA ASP A 215 0.44 -14.78 34.48
C ASP A 215 1.54 -13.74 34.63
N LYS A 216 2.29 -13.45 33.58
CA LYS A 216 3.31 -12.39 33.58
C LYS A 216 2.72 -11.00 33.82
N VAL A 217 1.54 -10.68 33.25
CA VAL A 217 0.84 -9.43 33.50
C VAL A 217 0.33 -9.38 34.94
N ARG A 218 -0.22 -10.47 35.50
CA ARG A 218 -0.64 -10.53 36.93
C ARG A 218 0.52 -10.29 37.89
N ALA A 219 1.65 -10.96 37.67
CA ALA A 219 2.86 -10.75 38.47
C ALA A 219 3.35 -9.29 38.38
N ARG A 220 3.30 -8.67 37.20
CA ARG A 220 3.68 -7.26 37.05
C ARG A 220 2.69 -6.29 37.69
N ILE A 221 1.39 -6.61 37.69
CA ILE A 221 0.37 -5.84 38.47
C ILE A 221 0.70 -5.86 39.95
N ALA A 222 0.99 -7.04 40.53
CA ALA A 222 1.35 -7.15 41.93
C ALA A 222 2.57 -6.30 42.29
N LEU A 223 3.58 -6.30 41.43
CA LEU A 223 4.78 -5.48 41.62
C LEU A 223 4.46 -3.98 41.49
N ALA A 224 3.69 -3.58 40.50
CA ALA A 224 3.31 -2.19 40.26
C ALA A 224 2.55 -1.60 41.45
N LYS A 225 1.63 -2.38 42.04
CA LYS A 225 0.89 -1.96 43.25
C LYS A 225 1.82 -1.76 44.46
N ARG A 226 2.82 -2.61 44.64
CA ARG A 226 3.84 -2.43 45.69
C ARG A 226 4.70 -1.19 45.48
N GLU A 227 4.98 -0.85 44.20
CA GLU A 227 5.78 0.28 43.82
C GLU A 227 4.96 1.59 43.67
N GLY A 228 3.66 1.58 43.93
CA GLY A 228 2.76 2.72 43.80
C GLY A 228 2.54 3.14 42.31
N GLN A 229 2.79 2.23 41.38
CA GLN A 229 2.59 2.49 39.94
C GLN A 229 1.16 2.20 39.53
N GLY A 230 0.61 3.00 38.61
CA GLY A 230 -0.74 2.83 38.08
C GLY A 230 -0.83 1.83 36.92
N GLU A 231 -2.07 1.56 36.49
CA GLU A 231 -2.39 0.64 35.39
C GLU A 231 -1.59 0.94 34.09
N ASP A 232 -1.40 2.22 33.77
CA ASP A 232 -0.71 2.62 32.55
C ASP A 232 0.75 2.16 32.50
N ALA A 233 1.43 2.10 33.65
CA ALA A 233 2.80 1.59 33.73
C ALA A 233 2.86 0.09 33.37
N VAL A 234 1.88 -0.70 33.83
CA VAL A 234 1.79 -2.12 33.49
C VAL A 234 1.36 -2.35 32.05
N ILE A 235 0.48 -1.51 31.53
CA ILE A 235 0.09 -1.55 30.10
C ILE A 235 1.31 -1.30 29.22
N GLN A 236 2.10 -0.26 29.51
CA GLN A 236 3.34 0.02 28.77
C GLN A 236 4.36 -1.12 28.88
N TRP A 237 4.54 -1.65 30.09
CA TRP A 237 5.42 -2.79 30.29
C TRP A 237 4.98 -4.01 29.46
N ALA A 238 3.68 -4.34 29.41
CA ALA A 238 3.17 -5.46 28.64
C ALA A 238 3.33 -5.28 27.12
N ILE A 239 3.22 -4.05 26.62
CA ILE A 239 3.49 -3.72 25.23
C ILE A 239 4.98 -3.98 24.89
N ILE A 240 5.89 -3.47 25.73
CA ILE A 240 7.33 -3.53 25.50
C ILE A 240 7.88 -4.96 25.67
N ASN A 241 7.50 -5.63 26.76
CA ASN A 241 8.15 -6.88 27.17
C ASN A 241 7.42 -8.15 26.69
N LEU A 242 6.13 -8.05 26.38
CA LEU A 242 5.33 -9.18 25.89
C LEU A 242 4.88 -9.05 24.45
N GLY A 243 5.26 -7.96 23.79
CA GLY A 243 4.88 -7.68 22.39
C GLY A 243 3.36 -7.54 22.18
N GLN A 244 2.61 -7.20 23.24
CA GLN A 244 1.15 -7.11 23.17
C GLN A 244 0.71 -5.81 22.48
N THR A 245 -0.41 -5.86 21.77
CA THR A 245 -1.05 -4.64 21.28
C THR A 245 -1.60 -3.84 22.46
N ARG A 246 -1.67 -2.50 22.34
CA ARG A 246 -2.19 -1.63 23.43
C ARG A 246 -3.60 -2.02 23.88
N SER A 247 -4.45 -2.42 22.93
CA SER A 247 -5.82 -2.88 23.23
C SER A 247 -5.83 -4.15 24.07
N LEU A 248 -5.00 -5.13 23.71
CA LEU A 248 -4.87 -6.39 24.42
C LEU A 248 -4.26 -6.20 25.81
N ALA A 249 -3.16 -5.44 25.91
CA ALA A 249 -2.52 -5.10 27.19
C ALA A 249 -3.50 -4.39 28.14
N ARG A 250 -4.25 -3.40 27.64
CA ARG A 250 -5.27 -2.68 28.41
C ARG A 250 -6.38 -3.62 28.91
N SER A 251 -6.86 -4.52 28.05
CA SER A 251 -7.88 -5.51 28.42
C SER A 251 -7.36 -6.44 29.54
N TYR A 252 -6.16 -6.98 29.41
CA TYR A 252 -5.55 -7.84 30.43
C TYR A 252 -5.34 -7.12 31.75
N VAL A 253 -4.82 -5.90 31.71
CA VAL A 253 -4.58 -5.11 32.96
C VAL A 253 -5.89 -4.78 33.64
N LYS A 254 -6.88 -4.21 32.95
CA LYS A 254 -8.19 -3.88 33.52
C LYS A 254 -8.90 -5.09 34.14
N ASN A 255 -8.88 -6.23 33.43
CA ASN A 255 -9.56 -7.44 33.90
C ASN A 255 -8.88 -8.10 35.11
N ASN A 256 -7.63 -7.78 35.39
CA ASN A 256 -6.86 -8.40 36.47
C ASN A 256 -6.42 -7.40 37.54
N TRP A 257 -6.53 -6.08 37.32
CA TRP A 257 -6.05 -5.07 38.28
C TRP A 257 -6.64 -5.21 39.70
N ASN A 258 -7.95 -5.45 39.77
CA ASN A 258 -8.65 -5.61 41.03
C ASN A 258 -8.63 -7.05 41.59
N LYS A 259 -8.03 -8.00 40.86
CA LYS A 259 -7.95 -9.41 41.27
C LYS A 259 -6.59 -9.77 41.89
N VAL A 260 -5.63 -8.91 41.77
CA VAL A 260 -4.28 -8.95 42.29
C VAL A 260 -4.10 -7.79 43.27
#